data_0636be4f0b4b58a47b6954fd66f4a0c0
#
_entry.id   0636be4f0b4b58a47b6954fd66f4a0c0
#
_cell.length_a   1.000
_cell.length_b   1.000
_cell.length_c   1.000
_cell.angle_alpha   90.00
_cell.angle_beta   90.00
_cell.angle_gamma   90.00
#
_symmetry.space_group_name_H-M   'P 1'
#
loop_
_entity.id
_entity.type
_entity.pdbx_description
1 polymer ?
#
loop_
_entity_poly.entity_id
_entity_poly.type
_entity_poly.pdbx_seq_one_letter_code
_entity_poly.pdbx_strand_id
1 'polypeptide(L)'
;MAYPRKLLADDERPELELHPHWKALVGPSLALLLVVPLASYLAARVPDGGGQPLLRGLIAALAVALLVVLAVVPFLRWVTTHYVLTDRRLITRRGIFSRTGRDLPLNRVNDISFSRNLLERMLGCGTLVVESAGERGQLVLADVPKVEQVQRRIYELADARGPRP
;
A
#
# COMPACT_ATOMS: atom_id res chain seq x y z
N MET A 1 -0.34 -2.92 -14.25
CA MET A 1 -0.10 -1.87 -15.26
C MET A 1 1.36 -1.50 -15.16
N ALA A 2 2.12 -1.58 -16.25
CA ALA A 2 3.55 -1.23 -16.24
C ALA A 2 3.75 0.27 -15.93
N TYR A 3 4.81 0.59 -15.19
CA TYR A 3 5.15 1.98 -14.88
C TYR A 3 5.45 2.75 -16.17
N PRO A 4 4.93 3.98 -16.34
CA PRO A 4 5.14 4.76 -17.56
C PRO A 4 6.65 5.04 -17.76
N ARG A 5 7.25 4.45 -18.78
CA ARG A 5 8.68 4.64 -19.12
C ARG A 5 9.08 6.11 -19.33
N LYS A 6 8.11 6.97 -19.66
CA LYS A 6 8.30 8.42 -19.82
C LYS A 6 8.74 9.16 -18.55
N LEU A 7 8.63 8.53 -17.36
CA LEU A 7 9.03 9.11 -16.08
C LEU A 7 10.40 8.61 -15.60
N LEU A 8 11.03 7.72 -16.36
CA LEU A 8 12.40 7.25 -16.15
C LEU A 8 13.36 8.15 -16.93
N ALA A 9 14.61 8.29 -16.46
CA ALA A 9 15.65 8.91 -17.26
C ALA A 9 15.99 8.03 -18.47
N ASP A 10 16.50 8.63 -19.57
CA ASP A 10 16.73 7.93 -20.84
C ASP A 10 17.60 6.66 -20.71
N ASP A 11 18.51 6.64 -19.72
CA ASP A 11 19.41 5.52 -19.44
C ASP A 11 18.98 4.68 -18.22
N GLU A 12 17.79 4.90 -17.64
CA GLU A 12 17.34 4.24 -16.42
C GLU A 12 16.51 3.00 -16.77
N ARG A 13 16.89 1.85 -16.19
CA ARG A 13 16.21 0.58 -16.43
C ARG A 13 15.39 0.16 -15.21
N PRO A 14 14.10 -0.13 -15.37
CA PRO A 14 13.32 -0.73 -14.29
C PRO A 14 13.76 -2.18 -14.10
N GLU A 15 14.23 -2.50 -12.91
CA GLU A 15 14.69 -3.84 -12.53
C GLU A 15 13.55 -4.66 -11.91
N LEU A 16 12.72 -4.01 -11.09
CA LEU A 16 11.60 -4.63 -10.40
C LEU A 16 10.44 -3.65 -10.31
N GLU A 17 9.28 -4.08 -10.80
CA GLU A 17 8.01 -3.40 -10.57
C GLU A 17 7.20 -4.21 -9.56
N LEU A 18 6.87 -3.61 -8.42
CA LEU A 18 6.16 -4.26 -7.33
C LEU A 18 4.86 -3.55 -7.04
N HIS A 19 3.84 -4.33 -6.76
CA HIS A 19 2.56 -3.88 -6.26
C HIS A 19 2.35 -4.43 -4.84
N PRO A 20 1.72 -3.70 -3.92
CA PRO A 20 1.44 -4.21 -2.59
C PRO A 20 0.65 -5.51 -2.66
N HIS A 21 0.98 -6.45 -1.79
CA HIS A 21 0.37 -7.78 -1.75
C HIS A 21 -1.15 -7.69 -1.51
N TRP A 22 -1.92 -8.62 -2.08
CA TRP A 22 -3.38 -8.69 -1.94
C TRP A 22 -3.86 -8.77 -0.47
N LYS A 23 -2.99 -9.15 0.46
CA LYS A 23 -3.24 -9.13 1.91
C LYS A 23 -3.83 -7.79 2.37
N ALA A 24 -3.40 -6.67 1.75
CA ALA A 24 -3.93 -5.35 2.03
C ALA A 24 -5.46 -5.23 1.81
N LEU A 25 -6.04 -6.13 1.01
CA LEU A 25 -7.48 -6.17 0.73
C LEU A 25 -8.27 -6.99 1.76
N VAL A 26 -7.63 -7.76 2.63
CA VAL A 26 -8.32 -8.59 3.64
C VAL A 26 -9.15 -7.72 4.58
N GLY A 27 -8.58 -6.63 5.08
CA GLY A 27 -9.31 -5.68 5.94
C GLY A 27 -10.55 -5.08 5.26
N PRO A 28 -10.42 -4.47 4.08
CA PRO A 28 -11.55 -4.00 3.27
C PRO A 28 -12.63 -5.05 3.00
N SER A 29 -12.22 -6.28 2.69
CA SER A 29 -13.17 -7.38 2.43
C SER A 29 -13.93 -7.78 3.69
N LEU A 30 -13.26 -7.85 4.83
CA LEU A 30 -13.90 -8.11 6.12
C LEU A 30 -14.85 -6.97 6.51
N ALA A 31 -14.48 -5.72 6.25
CA ALA A 31 -15.35 -4.58 6.49
C ALA A 31 -16.66 -4.68 5.69
N LEU A 32 -16.60 -5.05 4.41
CA LEU A 32 -17.79 -5.30 3.58
C LEU A 32 -18.63 -6.43 4.17
N LEU A 33 -18.01 -7.54 4.53
CA LEU A 33 -18.68 -8.74 5.03
C LEU A 33 -19.37 -8.52 6.40
N LEU A 34 -18.87 -7.58 7.20
CA LEU A 34 -19.43 -7.27 8.52
C LEU A 34 -20.43 -6.10 8.47
N VAL A 35 -20.08 -5.00 7.80
CA VAL A 35 -20.89 -3.78 7.80
C VAL A 35 -22.21 -3.99 7.08
N VAL A 36 -22.22 -4.67 5.92
CA VAL A 36 -23.45 -4.86 5.13
C VAL A 36 -24.48 -5.70 5.86
N PRO A 37 -24.16 -6.91 6.38
CA PRO A 37 -25.14 -7.70 7.11
C PRO A 37 -25.59 -7.02 8.41
N LEU A 38 -24.66 -6.37 9.13
CA LEU A 38 -25.01 -5.68 10.37
C LEU A 38 -25.98 -4.52 10.12
N ALA A 39 -25.72 -3.69 9.12
CA ALA A 39 -26.61 -2.58 8.75
C ALA A 39 -27.97 -3.09 8.30
N SER A 40 -28.01 -4.17 7.50
CA SER A 40 -29.24 -4.80 7.04
C SER A 40 -30.05 -5.35 8.23
N TYR A 41 -29.38 -6.02 9.16
CA TYR A 41 -30.04 -6.53 10.38
C TYR A 41 -30.58 -5.41 11.24
N LEU A 42 -29.82 -4.34 11.48
CA LEU A 42 -30.27 -3.18 12.25
C LEU A 42 -31.47 -2.50 11.59
N ALA A 43 -31.43 -2.30 10.28
CA ALA A 43 -32.51 -1.70 9.51
C ALA A 43 -33.82 -2.54 9.57
N ALA A 44 -33.68 -3.88 9.58
CA ALA A 44 -34.82 -4.80 9.72
C ALA A 44 -35.43 -4.77 11.13
N ARG A 45 -34.66 -4.37 12.15
CA ARG A 45 -35.14 -4.27 13.56
C ARG A 45 -35.78 -2.93 13.89
N VAL A 46 -35.76 -1.96 12.98
CA VAL A 46 -36.45 -0.67 13.20
C VAL A 46 -37.93 -0.88 13.26
N PRO A 47 -38.62 -0.51 14.38
CA PRO A 47 -40.05 -0.67 14.55
C PRO A 47 -40.87 0.11 13.51
N ASP A 48 -42.03 -0.39 13.18
CA ASP A 48 -42.95 0.32 12.29
C ASP A 48 -43.50 1.58 12.97
N GLY A 49 -43.45 2.70 12.26
CA GLY A 49 -43.89 4.00 12.79
C GLY A 49 -43.48 5.16 11.91
N GLY A 50 -43.92 6.37 12.23
CA GLY A 50 -43.65 7.57 11.43
C GLY A 50 -42.16 7.94 11.29
N GLY A 51 -41.31 7.49 12.21
CA GLY A 51 -39.84 7.71 12.17
C GLY A 51 -39.06 6.60 11.46
N GLN A 52 -39.68 5.51 11.04
CA GLN A 52 -39.00 4.36 10.43
C GLN A 52 -38.14 4.71 9.21
N PRO A 53 -38.64 5.47 8.21
CA PRO A 53 -37.83 5.79 7.05
C PRO A 53 -36.60 6.63 7.39
N LEU A 54 -36.73 7.54 8.36
CA LEU A 54 -35.61 8.35 8.83
C LEU A 54 -34.54 7.49 9.51
N LEU A 55 -34.94 6.60 10.42
CA LEU A 55 -33.96 5.73 11.12
C LEU A 55 -33.28 4.76 10.17
N ARG A 56 -34.00 4.16 9.22
CA ARG A 56 -33.42 3.30 8.19
C ARG A 56 -32.46 4.09 7.30
N GLY A 57 -32.82 5.34 6.92
CA GLY A 57 -31.97 6.23 6.17
C GLY A 57 -30.66 6.57 6.90
N LEU A 58 -30.72 6.83 8.22
CA LEU A 58 -29.54 7.08 9.04
C LEU A 58 -28.63 5.86 9.14
N ILE A 59 -29.20 4.66 9.34
CA ILE A 59 -28.44 3.41 9.36
C ILE A 59 -27.72 3.20 8.01
N ALA A 60 -28.44 3.38 6.91
CA ALA A 60 -27.88 3.25 5.57
C ALA A 60 -26.76 4.28 5.31
N ALA A 61 -26.97 5.54 5.68
CA ALA A 61 -25.97 6.60 5.52
C ALA A 61 -24.71 6.30 6.34
N LEU A 62 -24.86 5.85 7.59
CA LEU A 62 -23.73 5.45 8.43
C LEU A 62 -22.99 4.24 7.85
N ALA A 63 -23.72 3.23 7.37
CA ALA A 63 -23.13 2.05 6.74
C ALA A 63 -22.32 2.44 5.50
N VAL A 64 -22.86 3.30 4.63
CA VAL A 64 -22.15 3.81 3.45
C VAL A 64 -20.89 4.58 3.86
N ALA A 65 -20.98 5.47 4.84
CA ALA A 65 -19.82 6.21 5.33
C ALA A 65 -18.72 5.27 5.86
N LEU A 66 -19.09 4.25 6.66
CA LEU A 66 -18.15 3.23 7.14
C LEU A 66 -17.53 2.44 5.99
N LEU A 67 -18.30 2.02 4.99
CA LEU A 67 -17.81 1.29 3.82
C LEU A 67 -16.86 2.15 2.99
N VAL A 68 -17.14 3.44 2.82
CA VAL A 68 -16.22 4.34 2.13
C VAL A 68 -14.88 4.40 2.85
N VAL A 69 -14.89 4.57 4.17
CA VAL A 69 -13.65 4.72 4.95
C VAL A 69 -12.89 3.40 5.10
N LEU A 70 -13.59 2.29 5.36
CA LEU A 70 -12.97 1.00 5.71
C LEU A 70 -12.74 0.08 4.50
N ALA A 71 -13.45 0.28 3.39
CA ALA A 71 -13.31 -0.56 2.21
C ALA A 71 -12.83 0.23 0.99
N VAL A 72 -13.55 1.30 0.60
CA VAL A 72 -13.24 2.01 -0.66
C VAL A 72 -11.90 2.74 -0.58
N VAL A 73 -11.64 3.50 0.48
CA VAL A 73 -10.38 4.26 0.62
C VAL A 73 -9.15 3.33 0.67
N PRO A 74 -9.10 2.25 1.47
CA PRO A 74 -7.97 1.32 1.46
C PRO A 74 -7.80 0.60 0.11
N PHE A 75 -8.91 0.20 -0.53
CA PHE A 75 -8.86 -0.38 -1.88
C PHE A 75 -8.24 0.56 -2.90
N LEU A 76 -8.67 1.83 -2.93
CA LEU A 76 -8.10 2.83 -3.82
C LEU A 76 -6.62 3.09 -3.52
N ARG A 77 -6.22 3.13 -2.24
CA ARG A 77 -4.80 3.22 -1.85
C ARG A 77 -4.00 2.05 -2.37
N TRP A 78 -4.54 0.84 -2.26
CA TRP A 78 -3.89 -0.37 -2.77
C TRP A 78 -3.70 -0.30 -4.28
N VAL A 79 -4.73 0.03 -5.06
CA VAL A 79 -4.65 0.13 -6.53
C VAL A 79 -3.68 1.22 -6.98
N THR A 80 -3.59 2.33 -6.25
CA THR A 80 -2.77 3.49 -6.63
C THR A 80 -1.33 3.45 -6.08
N THR A 81 -0.97 2.42 -5.30
CA THR A 81 0.38 2.28 -4.76
C THR A 81 1.23 1.43 -5.69
N HIS A 82 2.35 1.95 -6.13
CA HIS A 82 3.34 1.26 -6.94
C HIS A 82 4.73 1.49 -6.37
N TYR A 83 5.54 0.43 -6.36
CA TYR A 83 6.95 0.44 -6.01
C TYR A 83 7.76 0.04 -7.23
N VAL A 84 8.72 0.85 -7.62
CA VAL A 84 9.58 0.58 -8.76
C VAL A 84 11.03 0.68 -8.30
N LEU A 85 11.75 -0.42 -8.39
CA LEU A 85 13.18 -0.46 -8.21
C LEU A 85 13.84 -0.32 -9.58
N THR A 86 14.64 0.71 -9.75
CA THR A 86 15.44 0.89 -10.93
C THR A 86 16.91 0.59 -10.61
N ASP A 87 17.73 0.59 -11.62
CA ASP A 87 19.18 0.48 -11.46
C ASP A 87 19.80 1.69 -10.71
N ARG A 88 19.05 2.80 -10.50
CA ARG A 88 19.56 4.06 -9.89
C ARG A 88 18.88 4.47 -8.60
N ARG A 89 17.59 4.21 -8.47
CA ARG A 89 16.77 4.69 -7.36
C ARG A 89 15.59 3.76 -7.07
N LEU A 90 15.10 3.84 -5.84
CA LEU A 90 13.85 3.24 -5.43
C LEU A 90 12.76 4.31 -5.52
N ILE A 91 11.78 4.08 -6.39
CA ILE A 91 10.67 4.99 -6.65
C ILE A 91 9.43 4.45 -5.95
N THR A 92 8.79 5.29 -5.14
CA THR A 92 7.47 4.98 -4.57
C THR A 92 6.47 6.00 -5.05
N ARG A 93 5.34 5.53 -5.52
CA ARG A 93 4.22 6.38 -5.92
C ARG A 93 2.98 5.94 -5.16
N ARG A 94 2.36 6.87 -4.47
CA ARG A 94 1.12 6.66 -3.71
C ARG A 94 0.19 7.84 -3.92
N GLY A 95 -1.11 7.60 -3.92
CA GLY A 95 -2.10 8.67 -3.83
C GLY A 95 -3.31 8.48 -4.71
N ILE A 96 -4.47 8.82 -4.14
CA ILE A 96 -5.77 8.79 -4.80
C ILE A 96 -6.02 10.13 -5.52
N PHE A 97 -6.01 11.23 -4.78
CA PHE A 97 -6.25 12.59 -5.28
C PHE A 97 -4.95 13.38 -5.45
N SER A 98 -4.01 13.22 -4.53
CA SER A 98 -2.67 13.83 -4.59
C SER A 98 -1.64 12.74 -4.78
N ARG A 99 -0.89 12.80 -5.86
CA ARG A 99 0.18 11.84 -6.15
C ARG A 99 1.43 12.23 -5.38
N THR A 100 1.68 11.53 -4.29
CA THR A 100 2.95 11.66 -3.57
C THR A 100 3.95 10.67 -4.15
N GLY A 101 5.03 11.20 -4.69
CA GLY A 101 6.17 10.42 -5.15
C GLY A 101 7.35 10.61 -4.22
N ARG A 102 8.04 9.54 -3.88
CA ARG A 102 9.34 9.61 -3.21
C ARG A 102 10.33 8.77 -3.98
N ASP A 103 11.41 9.41 -4.37
CA ASP A 103 12.52 8.81 -5.08
C ASP A 103 13.72 8.77 -4.13
N LEU A 104 14.23 7.58 -3.88
CA LEU A 104 15.39 7.35 -3.02
C LEU A 104 16.55 6.82 -3.88
N PRO A 105 17.60 7.62 -4.13
CA PRO A 105 18.78 7.14 -4.82
C PRO A 105 19.47 6.02 -4.05
N LEU A 106 19.89 4.94 -4.73
CA LEU A 106 20.49 3.76 -4.09
C LEU A 106 21.83 4.09 -3.40
N ASN A 107 22.55 5.10 -3.87
CA ASN A 107 23.79 5.57 -3.23
C ASN A 107 23.59 6.30 -1.90
N ARG A 108 22.33 6.56 -1.48
CA ARG A 108 21.96 7.15 -0.19
C ARG A 108 21.31 6.15 0.77
N VAL A 109 21.25 4.90 0.40
CA VAL A 109 20.73 3.82 1.25
C VAL A 109 21.81 3.47 2.27
N ASN A 110 21.48 3.59 3.55
CA ASN A 110 22.37 3.25 4.67
C ASN A 110 22.12 1.84 5.16
N ASP A 111 20.85 1.50 5.39
CA ASP A 111 20.44 0.21 5.87
C ASP A 111 19.09 -0.21 5.31
N ILE A 112 18.87 -1.51 5.20
CA ILE A 112 17.62 -2.10 4.72
C ILE A 112 17.20 -3.19 5.68
N SER A 113 16.16 -2.92 6.44
CA SER A 113 15.56 -3.88 7.34
C SER A 113 14.19 -4.34 6.82
N PHE A 114 13.77 -5.52 7.20
CA PHE A 114 12.41 -5.98 6.95
C PHE A 114 11.79 -6.57 8.21
N SER A 115 10.48 -6.46 8.31
CA SER A 115 9.69 -7.10 9.35
C SER A 115 8.60 -7.96 8.73
N ARG A 116 8.29 -9.07 9.39
CA ARG A 116 7.20 -9.97 8.99
C ARG A 116 6.47 -10.51 10.21
N ASN A 117 5.15 -10.37 10.21
CA ASN A 117 4.30 -11.07 11.15
C ASN A 117 4.11 -12.55 10.73
N LEU A 118 3.59 -13.39 11.60
CA LEU A 118 3.32 -14.80 11.29
C LEU A 118 2.45 -14.98 10.03
N LEU A 119 1.40 -14.19 9.89
CA LEU A 119 0.53 -14.20 8.71
C LEU A 119 1.27 -13.74 7.44
N GLU A 120 2.10 -12.73 7.53
CA GLU A 120 2.91 -12.22 6.42
C GLU A 120 3.93 -13.25 5.96
N ARG A 121 4.52 -14.00 6.90
CA ARG A 121 5.43 -15.10 6.60
C ARG A 121 4.72 -16.22 5.84
N MET A 122 3.50 -16.60 6.24
CA MET A 122 2.70 -17.60 5.53
C MET A 122 2.29 -17.14 4.12
N LEU A 123 2.00 -15.84 3.95
CA LEU A 123 1.60 -15.25 2.68
C LEU A 123 2.78 -14.86 1.77
N GLY A 124 4.02 -15.00 2.25
CA GLY A 124 5.22 -14.65 1.47
C GLY A 124 5.41 -13.14 1.24
N CYS A 125 4.87 -12.29 2.12
CA CYS A 125 5.02 -10.84 2.06
C CYS A 125 5.64 -10.28 3.33
N GLY A 126 5.90 -8.98 3.37
CA GLY A 126 6.43 -8.28 4.55
C GLY A 126 6.52 -6.79 4.35
N THR A 127 6.94 -6.08 5.38
CA THR A 127 7.21 -4.65 5.34
C THR A 127 8.71 -4.42 5.22
N LEU A 128 9.15 -3.70 4.19
CA LEU A 128 10.54 -3.31 3.97
C LEU A 128 10.73 -1.86 4.43
N VAL A 129 11.76 -1.63 5.23
CA VAL A 129 12.16 -0.31 5.70
C VAL A 129 13.55 -0.03 5.16
N VAL A 130 13.68 1.03 4.36
CA VAL A 130 14.93 1.48 3.79
C VAL A 130 15.33 2.79 4.48
N GLU A 131 16.48 2.78 5.16
CA GLU A 131 17.03 3.95 5.81
C GLU A 131 17.94 4.74 4.87
N SER A 132 17.80 6.06 4.90
CA SER A 132 18.55 6.97 4.05
C SER A 132 19.26 8.03 4.86
N ALA A 133 20.44 8.42 4.44
CA ALA A 133 21.26 9.51 5.01
C ALA A 133 20.65 10.93 4.86
N GLY A 134 19.43 11.08 4.34
CA GLY A 134 18.78 12.39 4.15
C GLY A 134 17.83 12.77 5.26
N GLU A 135 17.41 14.05 5.29
CA GLU A 135 16.49 14.63 6.29
C GLU A 135 15.14 13.88 6.43
N ARG A 136 14.73 13.11 5.44
CA ARG A 136 13.49 12.30 5.44
C ARG A 136 13.68 10.87 5.97
N GLY A 137 14.83 10.53 6.49
CA GLY A 137 15.19 9.33 7.25
C GLY A 137 14.80 8.00 6.62
N GLN A 138 13.58 7.55 6.80
CA GLN A 138 13.13 6.20 6.45
C GLN A 138 12.11 6.18 5.30
N LEU A 139 12.21 5.17 4.44
CA LEU A 139 11.23 4.84 3.42
C LEU A 139 10.61 3.48 3.75
N VAL A 140 9.31 3.47 4.05
CA VAL A 140 8.58 2.24 4.40
C VAL A 140 7.75 1.77 3.21
N LEU A 141 8.01 0.54 2.78
CA LEU A 141 7.25 -0.19 1.78
C LEU A 141 6.44 -1.28 2.47
N ALA A 142 5.13 -1.07 2.55
CA ALA A 142 4.24 -2.04 3.19
C ALA A 142 3.80 -3.13 2.20
N ASP A 143 3.53 -4.32 2.74
CA ASP A 143 2.97 -5.46 2.00
C ASP A 143 3.77 -5.83 0.73
N VAL A 144 5.11 -5.79 0.82
CA VAL A 144 5.99 -6.15 -0.30
C VAL A 144 5.98 -7.67 -0.49
N PRO A 145 5.63 -8.18 -1.68
CA PRO A 145 5.74 -9.61 -1.96
C PRO A 145 7.21 -10.03 -2.02
N LYS A 146 7.53 -11.24 -1.51
CA LYS A 146 8.89 -11.81 -1.49
C LYS A 146 9.95 -10.83 -0.96
N VAL A 147 9.65 -10.19 0.16
CA VAL A 147 10.44 -9.08 0.72
C VAL A 147 11.95 -9.36 0.82
N GLU A 148 12.36 -10.60 1.12
CA GLU A 148 13.79 -10.99 1.19
C GLU A 148 14.49 -10.92 -0.17
N GLN A 149 13.80 -11.30 -1.25
CA GLN A 149 14.36 -11.22 -2.61
C GLN A 149 14.51 -9.75 -3.03
N VAL A 150 13.52 -8.93 -2.68
CA VAL A 150 13.55 -7.48 -2.95
C VAL A 150 14.69 -6.82 -2.18
N GLN A 151 14.84 -7.13 -0.88
CA GLN A 151 15.93 -6.64 -0.06
C GLN A 151 17.29 -7.00 -0.67
N ARG A 152 17.50 -8.28 -1.01
CA ARG A 152 18.75 -8.75 -1.63
C ARG A 152 19.04 -8.00 -2.92
N ARG A 153 18.02 -7.81 -3.77
CA ARG A 153 18.21 -7.09 -5.04
C ARG A 153 18.58 -5.63 -4.86
N ILE A 154 18.01 -4.97 -3.83
CA ILE A 154 18.39 -3.58 -3.53
C ILE A 154 19.85 -3.52 -3.06
N TYR A 155 20.31 -4.45 -2.21
CA TYR A 155 21.71 -4.51 -1.78
C TYR A 155 22.66 -4.75 -2.97
N GLU A 156 22.37 -5.73 -3.84
CA GLU A 156 23.16 -6.01 -5.03
C GLU A 156 23.33 -4.76 -5.92
N LEU A 157 22.25 -4.01 -6.13
CA LEU A 157 22.28 -2.80 -6.94
C LEU A 157 22.96 -1.62 -6.23
N ALA A 158 22.84 -1.53 -4.90
CA ALA A 158 23.52 -0.52 -4.10
C ALA A 158 25.03 -0.76 -4.10
N ASP A 159 25.49 -2.02 -3.89
CA ASP A 159 26.90 -2.42 -3.87
C ASP A 159 27.57 -2.28 -5.25
N ALA A 160 26.85 -2.65 -6.32
CA ALA A 160 27.36 -2.50 -7.69
C ALA A 160 27.68 -1.04 -8.06
N ARG A 161 27.17 -0.11 -7.26
CA ARG A 161 27.38 1.34 -7.42
C ARG A 161 28.16 1.96 -6.28
N GLY A 162 28.94 1.17 -5.54
CA GLY A 162 29.76 1.57 -4.40
C GLY A 162 30.28 3.00 -4.45
N PRO A 163 30.73 3.60 -3.33
CA PRO A 163 31.12 4.99 -3.30
C PRO A 163 32.14 5.23 -4.40
N ARG A 164 31.77 6.03 -5.38
CA ARG A 164 32.74 6.51 -6.35
C ARG A 164 33.75 7.38 -5.59
N PRO A 165 35.06 7.14 -5.77
CA PRO A 165 36.12 7.94 -5.16
C PRO A 165 35.96 9.41 -5.47
#